data_986de709c09cd939516b4b2543f9d6a1
#
_entry.id   986de709c09cd939516b4b2543f9d6a1
#
_cell.length_a   1.000
_cell.length_b   1.000
_cell.length_c   1.000
_cell.angle_alpha   90.00
_cell.angle_beta   90.00
_cell.angle_gamma   90.00
#
_symmetry.space_group_name_H-M   'P 1'
#
loop_
_entity.id
_entity.type
_entity.pdbx_description
1 polymer ?
#
loop_
_entity_poly.entity_id
_entity_poly.type
_entity_poly.pdbx_seq_one_letter_code
_entity_poly.pdbx_strand_id
1 'polypeptide(L)'
;MREIVKLGLILFIITAIAASLLAFANEATSGLIAQVQEQESNKARQEVLPSAENFIPLDESEFNSIVAENNKVKEVYIGKNSADDIVGYTIKTIASGYGGNIEVITGLSAEGQITGMKVVSHSETPGLGANSTKPEFQSQFVGKSTSSNITVVKSAPKDSEIQAISGATITSKAVSSGVNMALDIFNGKLAK
;
A
#
# COMPACT_ATOMS: atom_id res chain seq x y z
N MET A 1 -24.80 17.80 43.08
CA MET A 1 -23.43 18.17 42.61
C MET A 1 -22.34 17.21 43.08
N ARG A 2 -22.24 16.88 44.39
CA ARG A 2 -21.16 15.97 44.88
C ARG A 2 -21.16 14.59 44.25
N GLU A 3 -22.33 13.98 43.98
CA GLU A 3 -22.42 12.66 43.35
C GLU A 3 -21.97 12.72 41.89
N ILE A 4 -22.30 13.76 41.15
CA ILE A 4 -21.87 13.94 39.74
C ILE A 4 -20.34 14.08 39.65
N VAL A 5 -19.76 14.87 40.56
CA VAL A 5 -18.29 15.05 40.65
C VAL A 5 -17.60 13.74 41.00
N LYS A 6 -18.17 12.96 41.94
CA LYS A 6 -17.65 11.63 42.30
C LYS A 6 -17.67 10.66 41.14
N LEU A 7 -18.79 10.57 40.40
CA LEU A 7 -18.89 9.74 39.22
C LEU A 7 -17.91 10.16 38.10
N GLY A 8 -17.79 11.48 37.89
CA GLY A 8 -16.81 12.03 36.94
C GLY A 8 -15.36 11.70 37.32
N LEU A 9 -15.02 11.76 38.61
CA LEU A 9 -13.70 11.40 39.10
C LEU A 9 -13.40 9.91 38.91
N ILE A 10 -14.37 9.04 39.21
CA ILE A 10 -14.22 7.59 39.01
C ILE A 10 -13.99 7.28 37.51
N LEU A 11 -14.81 7.88 36.63
CA LEU A 11 -14.67 7.68 35.20
C LEU A 11 -13.29 8.17 34.71
N PHE A 12 -12.86 9.36 35.18
CA PHE A 12 -11.55 9.90 34.83
C PHE A 12 -10.40 8.96 35.25
N ILE A 13 -10.44 8.41 36.47
CA ILE A 13 -9.40 7.49 36.93
C ILE A 13 -9.38 6.23 36.09
N ILE A 14 -10.54 5.63 35.79
CA ILE A 14 -10.61 4.41 34.95
C ILE A 14 -10.07 4.68 33.55
N THR A 15 -10.49 5.78 32.92
CA THR A 15 -10.01 6.12 31.55
C THR A 15 -8.53 6.48 31.54
N ALA A 16 -8.02 7.17 32.58
CA ALA A 16 -6.61 7.50 32.70
C ALA A 16 -5.73 6.23 32.83
N ILE A 17 -6.16 5.26 33.67
CA ILE A 17 -5.47 3.98 33.80
C ILE A 17 -5.49 3.21 32.47
N ALA A 18 -6.67 3.11 31.84
CA ALA A 18 -6.79 2.41 30.56
C ALA A 18 -5.92 3.06 29.46
N ALA A 19 -5.93 4.39 29.36
CA ALA A 19 -5.10 5.12 28.41
C ALA A 19 -3.60 4.92 28.67
N SER A 20 -3.18 4.92 29.92
CA SER A 20 -1.78 4.70 30.31
C SER A 20 -1.31 3.29 29.96
N LEU A 21 -2.14 2.27 30.21
CA LEU A 21 -1.83 0.88 29.86
C LEU A 21 -1.74 0.69 28.35
N LEU A 22 -2.65 1.29 27.57
CA LEU A 22 -2.63 1.25 26.12
C LEU A 22 -1.39 1.96 25.55
N ALA A 23 -1.03 3.13 26.08
CA ALA A 23 0.16 3.87 25.67
C ALA A 23 1.44 3.05 25.93
N PHE A 24 1.55 2.44 27.11
CA PHE A 24 2.68 1.59 27.46
C PHE A 24 2.77 0.35 26.56
N ALA A 25 1.64 -0.33 26.30
CA ALA A 25 1.60 -1.47 25.39
C ALA A 25 2.01 -1.07 23.97
N ASN A 26 1.51 0.07 23.47
CA ASN A 26 1.88 0.59 22.15
C ASN A 26 3.38 0.90 22.07
N GLU A 27 3.95 1.57 23.07
CA GLU A 27 5.39 1.88 23.11
C GLU A 27 6.24 0.61 23.10
N ALA A 28 5.86 -0.40 23.89
CA ALA A 28 6.56 -1.67 23.99
C ALA A 28 6.51 -2.50 22.69
N THR A 29 5.48 -2.31 21.86
CA THR A 29 5.28 -3.12 20.65
C THR A 29 5.60 -2.37 19.35
N SER A 30 5.69 -1.05 19.35
CA SER A 30 5.87 -0.21 18.16
C SER A 30 7.12 -0.58 17.35
N GLY A 31 8.24 -0.87 18.02
CA GLY A 31 9.48 -1.29 17.35
C GLY A 31 9.34 -2.64 16.64
N LEU A 32 8.67 -3.60 17.27
CA LEU A 32 8.42 -4.91 16.65
C LEU A 32 7.45 -4.81 15.47
N ILE A 33 6.41 -3.99 15.61
CA ILE A 33 5.44 -3.74 14.53
C ILE A 33 6.17 -3.15 13.31
N ALA A 34 7.04 -2.15 13.51
CA ALA A 34 7.82 -1.55 12.42
C ALA A 34 8.72 -2.59 11.71
N GLN A 35 9.40 -3.45 12.46
CA GLN A 35 10.23 -4.51 11.90
C GLN A 35 9.42 -5.51 11.07
N VAL A 36 8.27 -5.95 11.57
CA VAL A 36 7.39 -6.87 10.84
C VAL A 36 6.87 -6.22 9.56
N GLN A 37 6.44 -4.96 9.62
CA GLN A 37 5.99 -4.22 8.44
C GLN A 37 7.08 -4.08 7.39
N GLU A 38 8.32 -3.83 7.79
CA GLU A 38 9.46 -3.77 6.87
C GLU A 38 9.73 -5.14 6.22
N GLN A 39 9.73 -6.22 7.01
CA GLN A 39 9.90 -7.57 6.50
C GLN A 39 8.80 -7.94 5.49
N GLU A 40 7.54 -7.62 5.80
CA GLU A 40 6.41 -7.85 4.89
C GLU A 40 6.54 -7.01 3.62
N SER A 41 6.96 -5.75 3.72
CA SER A 41 7.23 -4.90 2.56
C SER A 41 8.37 -5.45 1.68
N ASN A 42 9.46 -5.92 2.29
CA ASN A 42 10.58 -6.54 1.56
C ASN A 42 10.14 -7.82 0.83
N LYS A 43 9.36 -8.68 1.50
CA LYS A 43 8.78 -9.87 0.89
C LYS A 43 7.84 -9.51 -0.24
N ALA A 44 6.98 -8.51 -0.05
CA ALA A 44 6.06 -8.05 -1.08
C ALA A 44 6.80 -7.49 -2.30
N ARG A 45 7.91 -6.74 -2.12
CA ARG A 45 8.75 -6.25 -3.23
C ARG A 45 9.28 -7.42 -4.07
N GLN A 46 9.79 -8.47 -3.41
CA GLN A 46 10.28 -9.66 -4.11
C GLN A 46 9.17 -10.40 -4.87
N GLU A 47 7.96 -10.45 -4.29
CA GLU A 47 6.80 -11.10 -4.94
C GLU A 47 6.29 -10.30 -6.14
N VAL A 48 6.29 -8.97 -6.10
CA VAL A 48 5.78 -8.13 -7.19
C VAL A 48 6.79 -7.86 -8.29
N LEU A 49 8.09 -8.01 -8.03
CA LEU A 49 9.17 -7.87 -9.01
C LEU A 49 10.17 -9.04 -8.88
N PRO A 50 9.78 -10.25 -9.30
CA PRO A 50 10.59 -11.46 -9.08
C PRO A 50 11.89 -11.49 -9.90
N SER A 51 12.02 -10.65 -10.92
CA SER A 51 13.25 -10.50 -11.71
C SER A 51 14.37 -9.75 -10.98
N ALA A 52 14.05 -9.05 -9.88
CA ALA A 52 15.03 -8.34 -9.07
C ALA A 52 15.58 -9.24 -7.96
N GLU A 53 16.90 -9.23 -7.77
CA GLU A 53 17.56 -9.88 -6.64
C GLU A 53 17.87 -8.90 -5.50
N ASN A 54 18.12 -7.63 -5.86
CA ASN A 54 18.42 -6.56 -4.92
C ASN A 54 17.48 -5.37 -5.10
N PHE A 55 17.10 -4.75 -3.99
CA PHE A 55 16.28 -3.54 -3.98
C PHE A 55 17.04 -2.40 -3.33
N ILE A 56 17.25 -1.32 -4.08
CA ILE A 56 17.97 -0.13 -3.63
C ILE A 56 16.95 1.01 -3.52
N PRO A 57 16.86 1.72 -2.39
CA PRO A 57 15.97 2.88 -2.30
C PRO A 57 16.37 3.93 -3.34
N LEU A 58 15.36 4.63 -3.89
CA LEU A 58 15.59 5.75 -4.80
C LEU A 58 16.39 6.83 -4.09
N ASP A 59 17.21 7.57 -4.84
CA ASP A 59 17.95 8.71 -4.28
C ASP A 59 17.03 9.68 -3.53
N GLU A 60 17.51 10.19 -2.40
CA GLU A 60 16.70 11.01 -1.49
C GLU A 60 16.18 12.29 -2.17
N SER A 61 16.95 12.89 -3.05
CA SER A 61 16.57 14.11 -3.77
C SER A 61 15.46 13.83 -4.80
N GLU A 62 15.59 12.72 -5.54
CA GLU A 62 14.56 12.28 -6.50
C GLU A 62 13.29 11.87 -5.75
N PHE A 63 13.42 11.10 -4.67
CA PHE A 63 12.27 10.69 -3.84
C PHE A 63 11.53 11.89 -3.25
N ASN A 64 12.24 12.87 -2.69
CA ASN A 64 11.63 14.09 -2.14
C ASN A 64 10.89 14.90 -3.22
N SER A 65 11.36 14.92 -4.46
CA SER A 65 10.66 15.56 -5.58
C SER A 65 9.32 14.85 -5.90
N ILE A 66 9.29 13.53 -5.81
CA ILE A 66 8.08 12.72 -6.01
C ILE A 66 7.06 12.98 -4.88
N VAL A 67 7.52 12.95 -3.63
CA VAL A 67 6.65 13.16 -2.46
C VAL A 67 6.09 14.58 -2.41
N ALA A 68 6.85 15.57 -2.86
CA ALA A 68 6.37 16.96 -2.95
C ALA A 68 5.20 17.11 -3.93
N GLU A 69 5.18 16.34 -5.00
CA GLU A 69 4.06 16.31 -5.96
C GLU A 69 2.92 15.39 -5.51
N ASN A 70 3.24 14.29 -4.82
CA ASN A 70 2.26 13.32 -4.34
C ASN A 70 2.66 12.70 -2.98
N ASN A 71 2.14 13.26 -1.90
CA ASN A 71 2.41 12.81 -0.52
C ASN A 71 1.86 11.40 -0.17
N LYS A 72 1.13 10.78 -1.08
CA LYS A 72 0.61 9.41 -0.94
C LYS A 72 1.63 8.35 -1.35
N VAL A 73 2.77 8.74 -1.91
CA VAL A 73 3.89 7.85 -2.18
C VAL A 73 4.71 7.71 -0.92
N LYS A 74 5.02 6.48 -0.52
CA LYS A 74 5.75 6.18 0.71
C LYS A 74 7.15 5.66 0.47
N GLU A 75 7.32 4.86 -0.57
CA GLU A 75 8.59 4.24 -0.89
C GLU A 75 8.72 4.05 -2.40
N VAL A 76 9.92 4.22 -2.90
CA VAL A 76 10.30 3.88 -4.27
C VAL A 76 11.63 3.15 -4.22
N TYR A 77 11.70 1.95 -4.78
CA TYR A 77 12.92 1.16 -4.86
C TYR A 77 13.22 0.79 -6.31
N ILE A 78 14.49 0.80 -6.63
CA ILE A 78 15.04 0.30 -7.88
C ILE A 78 15.34 -1.19 -7.68
N GLY A 79 14.78 -2.05 -8.54
CA GLY A 79 15.07 -3.48 -8.57
C GLY A 79 16.21 -3.76 -9.53
N LYS A 80 17.23 -4.50 -9.05
CA LYS A 80 18.40 -4.89 -9.84
C LYS A 80 18.57 -6.40 -9.85
N ASN A 81 19.09 -6.92 -10.98
CA ASN A 81 19.48 -8.32 -11.11
C ASN A 81 20.88 -8.59 -10.56
N SER A 82 21.37 -9.84 -10.66
CA SER A 82 22.72 -10.26 -10.25
C SER A 82 23.85 -9.57 -11.03
N ALA A 83 23.56 -9.03 -12.22
CA ALA A 83 24.52 -8.27 -13.04
C ALA A 83 24.52 -6.76 -12.73
N ASP A 84 23.77 -6.33 -11.70
CA ASP A 84 23.55 -4.93 -11.31
C ASP A 84 22.76 -4.08 -12.32
N ASP A 85 22.12 -4.75 -13.32
CA ASP A 85 21.22 -4.06 -14.25
C ASP A 85 19.87 -3.77 -13.62
N ILE A 86 19.28 -2.61 -13.96
CA ILE A 86 17.93 -2.23 -13.50
C ILE A 86 16.91 -3.08 -14.28
N VAL A 87 16.15 -3.90 -13.56
CA VAL A 87 15.07 -4.74 -14.12
C VAL A 87 13.68 -4.16 -13.88
N GLY A 88 13.59 -3.13 -13.04
CA GLY A 88 12.31 -2.46 -12.77
C GLY A 88 12.31 -1.67 -11.48
N TYR A 89 11.11 -1.32 -11.04
CA TYR A 89 10.89 -0.49 -9.85
C TYR A 89 9.76 -1.07 -9.00
N THR A 90 9.82 -0.82 -7.70
CA THR A 90 8.68 -1.06 -6.81
C THR A 90 8.27 0.23 -6.13
N ILE A 91 6.99 0.54 -6.17
CA ILE A 91 6.44 1.79 -5.65
C ILE A 91 5.36 1.47 -4.63
N LYS A 92 5.52 1.97 -3.40
CA LYS A 92 4.54 1.85 -2.33
C LYS A 92 3.70 3.11 -2.26
N THR A 93 2.40 2.95 -2.38
CA THR A 93 1.42 4.04 -2.34
C THR A 93 0.37 3.81 -1.28
N ILE A 94 -0.25 4.91 -0.82
CA ILE A 94 -1.41 4.87 0.08
C ILE A 94 -2.63 5.42 -0.64
N ALA A 95 -3.73 4.68 -0.59
CA ALA A 95 -5.03 5.11 -1.09
C ALA A 95 -6.09 5.00 0.00
N SER A 96 -7.09 5.88 -0.02
CA SER A 96 -8.18 5.85 0.95
C SER A 96 -9.23 4.83 0.54
N GLY A 97 -9.35 3.75 1.32
CA GLY A 97 -10.35 2.70 1.17
C GLY A 97 -11.67 3.04 1.84
N TYR A 98 -12.46 2.00 2.13
CA TYR A 98 -13.72 2.12 2.86
C TYR A 98 -13.51 2.13 4.38
N GLY A 99 -12.71 1.19 4.89
CA GLY A 99 -12.41 1.04 6.32
C GLY A 99 -11.22 1.88 6.80
N GLY A 100 -10.48 2.49 5.90
CA GLY A 100 -9.28 3.27 6.21
C GLY A 100 -8.30 3.31 5.04
N ASN A 101 -7.06 3.62 5.33
CA ASN A 101 -6.01 3.62 4.32
C ASN A 101 -5.65 2.19 3.91
N ILE A 102 -5.35 2.04 2.62
CA ILE A 102 -4.85 0.82 2.01
C ILE A 102 -3.45 1.11 1.47
N GLU A 103 -2.46 0.32 1.87
CA GLU A 103 -1.11 0.41 1.33
C GLU A 103 -0.91 -0.64 0.25
N VAL A 104 -0.44 -0.19 -0.91
CA VAL A 104 -0.25 -1.03 -2.08
C VAL A 104 1.20 -0.91 -2.54
N ILE A 105 1.87 -2.04 -2.77
CA ILE A 105 3.16 -2.11 -3.47
C ILE A 105 2.88 -2.57 -4.90
N THR A 106 3.33 -1.79 -5.88
CA THR A 106 3.24 -2.09 -7.30
C THR A 106 4.64 -2.33 -7.85
N GLY A 107 4.87 -3.48 -8.48
CA GLY A 107 6.07 -3.80 -9.23
C GLY A 107 5.89 -3.43 -10.70
N LEU A 108 6.88 -2.78 -11.27
CA LEU A 108 6.91 -2.30 -12.65
C LEU A 108 8.21 -2.75 -13.31
N SER A 109 8.14 -3.36 -14.48
CA SER A 109 9.33 -3.65 -15.26
C SER A 109 9.95 -2.38 -15.84
N ALA A 110 11.21 -2.47 -16.28
CA ALA A 110 11.89 -1.34 -16.92
C ALA A 110 11.18 -0.89 -18.21
N GLU A 111 10.44 -1.78 -18.88
CA GLU A 111 9.68 -1.53 -20.12
C GLU A 111 8.27 -0.94 -19.84
N GLY A 112 7.90 -0.74 -18.59
CA GLY A 112 6.61 -0.14 -18.20
C GLY A 112 5.44 -1.12 -18.25
N GLN A 113 5.63 -2.33 -17.71
CA GLN A 113 4.56 -3.28 -17.46
C GLN A 113 4.43 -3.57 -15.98
N ILE A 114 3.22 -3.75 -15.49
CA ILE A 114 2.97 -4.19 -14.12
C ILE A 114 3.37 -5.67 -14.01
N THR A 115 4.42 -5.94 -13.24
CA THR A 115 4.91 -7.29 -12.96
C THR A 115 4.15 -7.95 -11.82
N GLY A 116 3.63 -7.15 -10.90
CA GLY A 116 2.83 -7.60 -9.78
C GLY A 116 2.29 -6.44 -8.95
N MET A 117 1.32 -6.74 -8.12
CA MET A 117 0.78 -5.79 -7.14
C MET A 117 0.42 -6.52 -5.85
N LYS A 118 0.67 -5.90 -4.70
CA LYS A 118 0.34 -6.46 -3.39
C LYS A 118 -0.26 -5.41 -2.46
N VAL A 119 -1.37 -5.76 -1.81
CA VAL A 119 -1.89 -5.00 -0.67
C VAL A 119 -1.13 -5.46 0.57
N VAL A 120 -0.38 -4.56 1.20
CA VAL A 120 0.48 -4.86 2.36
C VAL A 120 -0.13 -4.42 3.68
N SER A 121 -1.05 -3.45 3.66
CA SER A 121 -1.76 -3.01 4.86
C SER A 121 -3.15 -2.50 4.50
N HIS A 122 -4.14 -2.82 5.31
CA HIS A 122 -5.51 -2.31 5.18
C HIS A 122 -6.31 -2.46 6.48
N SER A 123 -7.40 -1.70 6.59
CA SER A 123 -8.41 -1.82 7.67
C SER A 123 -9.80 -2.17 7.11
N GLU A 124 -9.85 -2.87 5.97
CA GLU A 124 -11.08 -3.21 5.27
C GLU A 124 -11.87 -4.34 5.98
N THR A 125 -13.18 -4.37 5.75
CA THR A 125 -14.07 -5.37 6.34
C THR A 125 -13.74 -6.78 5.85
N PRO A 126 -13.56 -7.77 6.77
CA PRO A 126 -13.40 -9.18 6.42
C PRO A 126 -14.53 -9.70 5.53
N GLY A 127 -14.19 -10.49 4.51
CA GLY A 127 -15.15 -11.05 3.55
C GLY A 127 -15.62 -10.08 2.45
N LEU A 128 -15.31 -8.78 2.58
CA LEU A 128 -15.59 -7.72 1.59
C LEU A 128 -14.28 -7.11 1.08
N GLY A 129 -13.93 -5.91 1.51
CA GLY A 129 -12.73 -5.21 1.08
C GLY A 129 -11.43 -5.95 1.40
N ALA A 130 -11.36 -6.73 2.48
CA ALA A 130 -10.21 -7.58 2.78
C ALA A 130 -9.89 -8.62 1.67
N ASN A 131 -10.85 -8.93 0.78
CA ASN A 131 -10.58 -9.78 -0.39
C ASN A 131 -9.62 -9.14 -1.40
N SER A 132 -9.28 -7.85 -1.26
CA SER A 132 -8.25 -7.19 -2.06
C SER A 132 -6.85 -7.79 -1.88
N THR A 133 -6.62 -8.52 -0.78
CA THR A 133 -5.36 -9.25 -0.54
C THR A 133 -5.29 -10.59 -1.25
N LYS A 134 -6.40 -11.07 -1.83
CA LYS A 134 -6.45 -12.38 -2.48
C LYS A 134 -5.77 -12.37 -3.85
N PRO A 135 -5.08 -13.47 -4.22
CA PRO A 135 -4.42 -13.59 -5.52
C PRO A 135 -5.35 -13.35 -6.71
N GLU A 136 -6.63 -13.78 -6.63
CA GLU A 136 -7.60 -13.64 -7.71
C GLU A 136 -7.89 -12.17 -8.05
N PHE A 137 -7.82 -11.27 -7.06
CA PHE A 137 -7.98 -9.84 -7.31
C PHE A 137 -6.67 -9.21 -7.76
N GLN A 138 -5.55 -9.54 -7.12
CA GLN A 138 -4.25 -8.93 -7.37
C GLN A 138 -3.71 -9.31 -8.76
N SER A 139 -3.91 -10.54 -9.20
CA SER A 139 -3.44 -11.01 -10.52
C SER A 139 -4.08 -10.28 -11.71
N GLN A 140 -5.22 -9.64 -11.54
CA GLN A 140 -5.86 -8.86 -12.59
C GLN A 140 -5.01 -7.66 -13.07
N PHE A 141 -4.07 -7.19 -12.24
CA PHE A 141 -3.19 -6.06 -12.56
C PHE A 141 -1.96 -6.49 -13.37
N VAL A 142 -1.55 -7.75 -13.24
CA VAL A 142 -0.32 -8.27 -13.86
C VAL A 142 -0.39 -8.21 -15.38
N GLY A 143 0.71 -7.76 -16.00
CA GLY A 143 0.86 -7.64 -17.46
C GLY A 143 0.18 -6.42 -18.07
N LYS A 144 -0.54 -5.60 -17.27
CA LYS A 144 -1.11 -4.35 -17.79
C LYS A 144 -0.02 -3.32 -18.02
N SER A 145 -0.20 -2.53 -19.10
CA SER A 145 0.74 -1.47 -19.47
C SER A 145 0.56 -0.22 -18.61
N THR A 146 1.67 0.51 -18.39
CA THR A 146 1.66 1.82 -17.76
C THR A 146 1.08 2.93 -18.65
N SER A 147 0.84 2.66 -19.94
CA SER A 147 0.39 3.68 -20.91
C SER A 147 -1.06 4.16 -20.71
N SER A 148 -1.85 3.46 -19.89
CA SER A 148 -3.23 3.83 -19.60
C SER A 148 -3.62 3.54 -18.16
N ASN A 149 -4.45 4.40 -17.57
CA ASN A 149 -4.96 4.21 -16.23
C ASN A 149 -5.87 2.98 -16.15
N ILE A 150 -5.70 2.22 -15.06
CA ILE A 150 -6.53 1.06 -14.77
C ILE A 150 -7.86 1.54 -14.17
N THR A 151 -8.96 1.12 -14.80
CA THR A 151 -10.31 1.43 -14.35
C THR A 151 -11.00 0.21 -13.74
N VAL A 152 -11.99 0.46 -12.89
CA VAL A 152 -12.72 -0.60 -12.18
C VAL A 152 -14.10 -0.76 -12.77
N VAL A 153 -14.41 -1.96 -13.26
CA VAL A 153 -15.72 -2.35 -13.81
C VAL A 153 -16.40 -3.41 -12.96
N LYS A 154 -17.71 -3.58 -13.12
CA LYS A 154 -18.44 -4.61 -12.35
C LYS A 154 -18.32 -6.02 -12.94
N SER A 155 -18.12 -6.12 -14.24
CA SER A 155 -18.04 -7.40 -14.96
C SER A 155 -17.31 -7.22 -16.30
N ALA A 156 -16.79 -8.32 -16.84
CA ALA A 156 -16.16 -8.40 -18.18
C ALA A 156 -15.07 -7.32 -18.40
N PRO A 157 -14.00 -7.30 -17.59
CA PRO A 157 -12.92 -6.32 -17.71
C PRO A 157 -12.18 -6.48 -19.04
N LYS A 158 -11.83 -5.35 -19.67
CA LYS A 158 -10.97 -5.25 -20.86
C LYS A 158 -9.52 -5.01 -20.44
N ASP A 159 -8.63 -4.76 -21.42
CA ASP A 159 -7.18 -4.69 -21.21
C ASP A 159 -6.73 -3.75 -20.09
N SER A 160 -7.31 -2.52 -20.01
CA SER A 160 -7.02 -1.54 -18.95
C SER A 160 -8.03 -1.55 -17.78
N GLU A 161 -8.83 -2.61 -17.68
CA GLU A 161 -9.89 -2.71 -16.66
C GLU A 161 -9.63 -3.86 -15.71
N ILE A 162 -10.12 -3.73 -14.48
CA ILE A 162 -10.20 -4.81 -13.49
C ILE A 162 -11.62 -4.98 -12.99
N GLN A 163 -11.98 -6.20 -12.62
CA GLN A 163 -13.27 -6.46 -12.02
C GLN A 163 -13.29 -6.09 -10.54
N ALA A 164 -14.30 -5.34 -10.15
CA ALA A 164 -14.51 -4.99 -8.75
C ALA A 164 -14.80 -6.23 -7.89
N ILE A 165 -14.32 -6.20 -6.66
CA ILE A 165 -14.74 -7.14 -5.60
C ILE A 165 -16.24 -6.91 -5.34
N SER A 166 -17.03 -7.99 -5.38
CA SER A 166 -18.45 -7.92 -5.07
C SER A 166 -18.68 -7.35 -3.66
N GLY A 167 -19.52 -6.32 -3.57
CA GLY A 167 -19.78 -5.62 -2.30
C GLY A 167 -18.66 -4.68 -1.82
N ALA A 168 -17.52 -4.57 -2.53
CA ALA A 168 -16.38 -3.74 -2.12
C ALA A 168 -15.80 -2.89 -3.27
N THR A 169 -16.67 -2.22 -4.02
CA THR A 169 -16.28 -1.37 -5.16
C THR A 169 -15.40 -0.18 -4.72
N ILE A 170 -15.64 0.38 -3.52
CA ILE A 170 -14.82 1.49 -2.98
C ILE A 170 -13.40 1.02 -2.76
N THR A 171 -13.22 -0.12 -2.10
CA THR A 171 -11.91 -0.74 -1.89
C THR A 171 -11.20 -1.05 -3.21
N SER A 172 -11.92 -1.62 -4.19
CA SER A 172 -11.37 -1.93 -5.51
C SER A 172 -10.88 -0.69 -6.24
N LYS A 173 -11.65 0.41 -6.18
CA LYS A 173 -11.25 1.72 -6.74
C LYS A 173 -10.07 2.32 -6.00
N ALA A 174 -9.99 2.18 -4.67
CA ALA A 174 -8.88 2.66 -3.87
C ALA A 174 -7.57 1.95 -4.25
N VAL A 175 -7.60 0.62 -4.35
CA VAL A 175 -6.43 -0.16 -4.79
C VAL A 175 -6.01 0.25 -6.22
N SER A 176 -6.96 0.32 -7.16
CA SER A 176 -6.69 0.78 -8.53
C SER A 176 -6.09 2.20 -8.57
N SER A 177 -6.58 3.11 -7.72
CA SER A 177 -6.01 4.46 -7.58
C SER A 177 -4.56 4.42 -7.06
N GLY A 178 -4.26 3.54 -6.09
CA GLY A 178 -2.89 3.33 -5.61
C GLY A 178 -1.96 2.85 -6.71
N VAL A 179 -2.41 1.87 -7.50
CA VAL A 179 -1.65 1.38 -8.66
C VAL A 179 -1.48 2.50 -9.68
N ASN A 180 -2.53 3.22 -10.06
CA ASN A 180 -2.44 4.32 -11.04
C ASN A 180 -1.45 5.41 -10.60
N MET A 181 -1.40 5.75 -9.31
CA MET A 181 -0.36 6.66 -8.78
C MET A 181 1.05 6.12 -9.04
N ALA A 182 1.27 4.82 -8.90
CA ALA A 182 2.58 4.23 -9.21
C ALA A 182 2.89 4.30 -10.72
N LEU A 183 1.88 4.10 -11.60
CA LEU A 183 2.04 4.26 -13.05
C LEU A 183 2.39 5.70 -13.44
N ASP A 184 1.71 6.69 -12.84
CA ASP A 184 1.98 8.12 -13.09
C ASP A 184 3.42 8.50 -12.71
N ILE A 185 3.91 7.98 -11.56
CA ILE A 185 5.29 8.23 -11.11
C ILE A 185 6.28 7.57 -12.06
N PHE A 186 6.03 6.33 -12.44
CA PHE A 186 6.90 5.63 -13.38
C PHE A 186 7.02 6.41 -14.68
N ASN A 187 5.89 6.76 -15.32
CA ASN A 187 5.86 7.47 -16.59
C ASN A 187 6.44 8.89 -16.51
N GLY A 188 6.24 9.58 -15.40
CA GLY A 188 6.65 10.97 -15.23
C GLY A 188 8.10 11.17 -14.77
N LYS A 189 8.66 10.21 -14.02
CA LYS A 189 9.93 10.38 -13.32
C LYS A 189 10.97 9.26 -13.54
N LEU A 190 10.53 8.02 -13.74
CA LEU A 190 11.41 6.85 -13.74
C LEU A 190 11.64 6.27 -15.13
N ALA A 191 10.67 6.36 -16.04
CA ALA A 191 10.83 5.97 -17.43
C ALA A 191 11.77 6.97 -18.12
N LYS A 192 12.99 6.51 -18.39
CA LYS A 192 14.02 7.27 -19.14
C LYS A 192 14.24 6.65 -20.52
#